data_106d1e9f7c94c3f2a8ac450b12e87480
#
_entry.id   106d1e9f7c94c3f2a8ac450b12e87480
#
_cell.length_a   1.000
_cell.length_b   1.000
_cell.length_c   1.000
_cell.angle_alpha   90.00
_cell.angle_beta   90.00
_cell.angle_gamma   90.00
#
_symmetry.space_group_name_H-M   'P 1'
#
loop_
_entity.id
_entity.type
_entity.pdbx_description
1 polymer ?
#
loop_
_entity_poly.entity_id
_entity_poly.type
_entity_poly.pdbx_seq_one_letter_code
_entity_poly.pdbx_strand_id
1 'polypeptide(L)'
;MARTRVRIPSLLALSAVTLALVTGCGNNGDGKNKDTSSPAASGAPETGKKPVVVVTTTWEGAFAKAAGAEDVKVIVPQSVHHAPDYDPKPSDLAAVAKADFVLYAPFEPYAAKIKEAAGSKAKLVEVNLDNDPDKVKAEVDKLGGLFGTADAATTWKTGFDAEYAKLNKDLQTAWPGGKSPNVVTQVFTAWAAKLAGATTVGTYGPEAVTPAQLAGLSAKKPALVLDNAHMSTGTVLPDSGAEQVKIVNYPGEDLDLLPVYRNAAAELKKAMSTS
;
A
#
# COMPACT_ATOMS: atom_id res chain seq x y z
N MET A 1 -23.37 -16.14 52.13
CA MET A 1 -22.40 -16.38 53.20
C MET A 1 -21.02 -15.97 52.70
N ALA A 2 -20.44 -15.10 53.46
CA ALA A 2 -19.04 -14.71 53.68
C ALA A 2 -18.28 -14.02 52.54
N ARG A 3 -18.17 -12.72 52.72
CA ARG A 3 -17.17 -11.77 52.19
C ARG A 3 -15.82 -12.05 52.82
N THR A 4 -14.74 -11.99 52.04
CA THR A 4 -13.43 -11.68 52.61
C THR A 4 -12.72 -10.64 51.72
N ARG A 5 -12.58 -9.45 52.27
CA ARG A 5 -11.75 -8.34 51.77
C ARG A 5 -10.35 -8.51 52.35
N VAL A 6 -9.32 -8.42 51.53
CA VAL A 6 -7.95 -8.22 52.00
C VAL A 6 -7.46 -6.90 51.48
N ARG A 7 -6.96 -6.09 52.46
CA ARG A 7 -6.46 -4.73 52.30
C ARG A 7 -4.95 -4.74 52.04
N ILE A 8 -4.55 -3.73 51.29
CA ILE A 8 -3.19 -3.27 50.93
C ILE A 8 -2.44 -2.81 52.21
N PRO A 9 -1.11 -2.81 52.19
CA PRO A 9 -0.46 -1.53 52.48
C PRO A 9 0.59 -1.11 51.45
N SER A 10 0.58 0.20 51.21
CA SER A 10 1.55 1.02 50.52
C SER A 10 2.90 1.04 51.21
N LEU A 11 3.99 1.01 50.45
CA LEU A 11 5.30 1.45 50.91
C LEU A 11 5.91 2.37 49.84
N LEU A 12 5.99 3.64 50.21
CA LEU A 12 6.83 4.65 49.57
C LEU A 12 8.30 4.33 49.90
N ALA A 13 9.16 4.40 48.88
CA ALA A 13 10.58 4.58 49.07
C ALA A 13 11.09 5.65 48.10
N LEU A 14 11.43 6.75 48.69
CA LEU A 14 12.18 7.89 48.16
C LEU A 14 13.66 7.51 48.09
N SER A 15 14.35 7.70 46.95
CA SER A 15 15.82 7.71 46.94
C SER A 15 16.35 8.63 45.84
N ALA A 16 16.90 9.62 46.27
CA ALA A 16 17.85 10.67 46.01
C ALA A 16 18.74 10.56 44.75
N VAL A 17 18.83 11.72 44.13
CA VAL A 17 19.76 12.25 43.12
C VAL A 17 21.23 12.08 43.55
N THR A 18 22.07 11.65 42.60
CA THR A 18 23.50 12.02 42.62
C THR A 18 23.94 12.41 41.21
N LEU A 19 24.20 13.69 41.06
CA LEU A 19 24.91 14.35 39.97
C LEU A 19 26.40 14.03 40.11
N ALA A 20 27.05 13.48 39.11
CA ALA A 20 28.50 13.42 39.03
C ALA A 20 28.94 14.03 37.70
N LEU A 21 29.43 15.27 37.80
CA LEU A 21 30.25 15.95 36.79
C LEU A 21 31.68 15.39 36.89
N VAL A 22 32.22 14.86 35.80
CA VAL A 22 33.67 14.61 35.69
C VAL A 22 34.15 15.27 34.41
N THR A 23 34.79 16.41 34.58
CA THR A 23 35.71 17.00 33.62
C THR A 23 37.08 16.33 33.79
N GLY A 24 37.68 15.87 32.69
CA GLY A 24 39.03 15.31 32.68
C GLY A 24 39.67 15.43 31.32
N CYS A 25 40.46 16.51 31.13
CA CYS A 25 41.48 16.59 30.08
C CYS A 25 42.75 15.84 30.51
N GLY A 26 43.46 15.20 29.57
CA GLY A 26 44.85 14.76 29.78
C GLY A 26 45.31 13.63 28.87
N ASN A 27 45.90 13.98 27.79
CA ASN A 27 47.23 13.72 27.20
C ASN A 27 47.83 12.29 27.14
N ASN A 28 48.21 11.97 25.92
CA ASN A 28 49.29 11.09 25.38
C ASN A 28 49.63 9.75 26.04
N GLY A 29 49.73 8.74 25.20
CA GLY A 29 50.50 7.53 25.43
C GLY A 29 50.21 6.37 24.44
N ASP A 30 51.16 6.06 23.59
CA ASP A 30 51.25 4.92 22.66
C ASP A 30 50.85 3.58 23.27
N GLY A 31 50.14 2.72 22.51
CA GLY A 31 49.94 1.33 22.86
C GLY A 31 49.08 0.56 21.88
N LYS A 32 49.70 -0.25 21.06
CA LYS A 32 49.12 -1.16 20.06
C LYS A 32 48.12 -2.18 20.62
N ASN A 33 47.17 -2.55 19.72
CA ASN A 33 46.45 -3.83 19.57
C ASN A 33 45.08 -3.96 20.24
N LYS A 34 44.01 -4.15 19.54
CA LYS A 34 43.51 -5.37 18.88
C LYS A 34 42.12 -5.14 18.34
N ASP A 35 41.90 -5.64 17.15
CA ASP A 35 40.63 -5.77 16.48
C ASP A 35 39.51 -6.27 17.38
N THR A 36 38.42 -5.47 17.40
CA THR A 36 37.09 -5.98 17.68
C THR A 36 36.15 -5.23 16.76
N SER A 37 35.84 -5.84 15.63
CA SER A 37 34.86 -5.42 14.68
C SER A 37 33.46 -5.46 15.35
N SER A 38 32.98 -4.32 15.79
CA SER A 38 31.53 -4.12 16.05
C SER A 38 30.79 -4.10 14.73
N PRO A 39 29.65 -4.78 14.62
CA PRO A 39 28.82 -4.67 13.41
C PRO A 39 28.33 -3.22 13.28
N ALA A 40 28.57 -2.65 12.10
CA ALA A 40 28.08 -1.34 11.73
C ALA A 40 26.57 -1.28 11.97
N ALA A 41 26.15 -0.44 12.88
CA ALA A 41 24.76 -0.03 13.02
C ALA A 41 24.33 0.57 11.69
N SER A 42 23.28 0.01 11.10
CA SER A 42 22.58 0.58 9.96
C SER A 42 22.24 2.03 10.27
N GLY A 43 22.86 2.96 9.52
CA GLY A 43 22.66 4.39 9.73
C GLY A 43 21.17 4.75 9.61
N ALA A 44 20.61 5.27 10.69
CA ALA A 44 19.41 6.06 10.62
C ALA A 44 19.68 7.25 9.69
N PRO A 45 18.72 7.69 8.86
CA PRO A 45 18.90 8.85 8.00
C PRO A 45 19.29 10.08 8.82
N GLU A 46 20.24 10.85 8.33
CA GLU A 46 20.63 12.13 8.95
C GLU A 46 19.38 12.99 9.16
N THR A 47 19.11 13.36 10.38
CA THR A 47 17.92 14.12 10.78
C THR A 47 17.89 15.46 10.03
N GLY A 48 16.99 15.57 9.03
CA GLY A 48 16.72 16.81 8.32
C GLY A 48 16.68 16.74 6.78
N LYS A 49 17.26 15.74 6.14
CA LYS A 49 17.19 15.58 4.69
C LYS A 49 16.04 14.66 4.29
N LYS A 50 15.11 15.19 3.50
CA LYS A 50 14.02 14.39 2.93
C LYS A 50 14.60 13.35 1.96
N PRO A 51 14.17 12.08 2.02
CA PRO A 51 14.71 11.06 1.15
C PRO A 51 14.26 11.30 -0.31
N VAL A 52 15.16 11.06 -1.25
CA VAL A 52 14.85 10.98 -2.68
C VAL A 52 14.35 9.59 -2.98
N VAL A 53 13.09 9.48 -3.39
CA VAL A 53 12.41 8.21 -3.66
C VAL A 53 12.15 8.08 -5.15
N VAL A 54 12.69 7.03 -5.76
CA VAL A 54 12.39 6.66 -7.15
C VAL A 54 11.46 5.46 -7.14
N VAL A 55 10.40 5.52 -7.93
CA VAL A 55 9.36 4.49 -7.98
C VAL A 55 9.13 4.03 -9.41
N THR A 56 8.74 2.78 -9.58
CA THR A 56 8.53 2.22 -10.92
C THR A 56 7.28 2.79 -11.57
N THR A 57 6.14 2.79 -10.87
CA THR A 57 4.87 3.31 -11.42
C THR A 57 4.21 4.33 -10.48
N THR A 58 3.09 4.92 -10.91
CA THR A 58 2.27 5.81 -10.08
C THR A 58 1.71 5.09 -8.85
N TRP A 59 1.60 3.76 -8.89
CA TRP A 59 1.05 3.00 -7.78
C TRP A 59 2.02 2.99 -6.59
N GLU A 60 3.29 2.59 -6.78
CA GLU A 60 4.34 2.73 -5.77
C GLU A 60 4.52 4.19 -5.34
N GLY A 61 4.37 5.12 -6.30
CA GLY A 61 4.44 6.55 -6.03
C GLY A 61 3.38 7.04 -5.05
N ALA A 62 2.16 6.55 -5.20
CA ALA A 62 1.06 6.89 -4.31
C ALA A 62 1.26 6.31 -2.90
N PHE A 63 1.80 5.10 -2.78
CA PHE A 63 2.19 4.54 -1.48
C PHE A 63 3.32 5.35 -0.83
N ALA A 64 4.34 5.74 -1.62
CA ALA A 64 5.43 6.56 -1.12
C ALA A 64 4.93 7.91 -0.59
N LYS A 65 4.02 8.56 -1.34
CA LYS A 65 3.44 9.85 -0.95
C LYS A 65 2.54 9.72 0.28
N ALA A 66 1.73 8.68 0.35
CA ALA A 66 0.92 8.35 1.53
C ALA A 66 1.78 8.13 2.78
N ALA A 67 2.96 7.54 2.61
CA ALA A 67 3.94 7.34 3.67
C ALA A 67 4.74 8.61 4.02
N GLY A 68 4.50 9.74 3.37
CA GLY A 68 5.13 11.03 3.66
C GLY A 68 6.38 11.36 2.84
N ALA A 69 6.67 10.63 1.75
CA ALA A 69 7.71 11.02 0.81
C ALA A 69 7.28 12.28 0.03
N GLU A 70 8.17 13.26 -0.07
CA GLU A 70 7.91 14.52 -0.78
C GLU A 70 8.58 14.58 -2.15
N ASP A 71 9.80 14.05 -2.27
CA ASP A 71 10.55 13.97 -3.51
C ASP A 71 10.40 12.57 -4.11
N VAL A 72 9.37 12.41 -4.96
CA VAL A 72 9.03 11.14 -5.60
C VAL A 72 9.14 11.27 -7.10
N LYS A 73 10.02 10.47 -7.71
CA LYS A 73 10.19 10.37 -9.16
C LYS A 73 9.63 9.05 -9.69
N VAL A 74 8.64 9.12 -10.57
CA VAL A 74 8.06 7.98 -11.28
C VAL A 74 8.88 7.69 -12.54
N ILE A 75 9.19 6.40 -12.80
CA ILE A 75 9.93 5.97 -14.00
C ILE A 75 8.98 5.74 -15.17
N VAL A 76 7.94 4.93 -14.98
CA VAL A 76 6.97 4.58 -16.03
C VAL A 76 5.87 5.63 -16.05
N PRO A 77 5.77 6.46 -17.11
CA PRO A 77 4.72 7.46 -17.21
C PRO A 77 3.33 6.80 -17.26
N GLN A 78 2.33 7.45 -16.68
CA GLN A 78 0.94 6.95 -16.72
C GLN A 78 0.38 6.80 -18.16
N SER A 79 0.95 7.55 -19.13
CA SER A 79 0.61 7.41 -20.55
C SER A 79 0.99 6.06 -21.16
N VAL A 80 1.81 5.28 -20.47
CA VAL A 80 2.12 3.89 -20.84
C VAL A 80 1.00 3.00 -20.30
N HIS A 81 0.07 2.62 -21.16
CA HIS A 81 -1.12 1.84 -20.77
C HIS A 81 -0.81 0.46 -20.19
N HIS A 82 0.32 -0.14 -20.60
CA HIS A 82 0.78 -1.43 -20.10
C HIS A 82 2.20 -1.25 -19.55
N ALA A 83 2.31 -0.97 -18.27
CA ALA A 83 3.59 -0.71 -17.62
C ALA A 83 4.66 -1.79 -17.88
N PRO A 84 4.34 -3.10 -17.96
CA PRO A 84 5.30 -4.15 -18.33
C PRO A 84 6.00 -3.96 -19.67
N ASP A 85 5.43 -3.23 -20.63
CA ASP A 85 6.03 -3.00 -21.95
C ASP A 85 7.06 -1.85 -21.94
N TYR A 86 7.22 -1.16 -20.81
CA TYR A 86 8.17 -0.06 -20.70
C TYR A 86 9.61 -0.57 -20.61
N ASP A 87 10.50 0.03 -21.40
CA ASP A 87 11.94 -0.19 -21.27
C ASP A 87 12.58 1.04 -20.62
N PRO A 88 13.15 0.92 -19.39
CA PRO A 88 13.75 2.04 -18.67
C PRO A 88 14.87 2.70 -19.47
N LYS A 89 14.79 4.02 -19.61
CA LYS A 89 15.75 4.85 -20.34
C LYS A 89 17.02 5.07 -19.50
N PRO A 90 18.15 5.44 -20.11
CA PRO A 90 19.37 5.78 -19.36
C PRO A 90 19.16 6.87 -18.30
N SER A 91 18.25 7.83 -18.54
CA SER A 91 17.87 8.87 -17.58
C SER A 91 17.15 8.31 -16.34
N ASP A 92 16.38 7.24 -16.52
CA ASP A 92 15.66 6.60 -15.44
C ASP A 92 16.63 5.81 -14.57
N LEU A 93 17.52 5.03 -15.20
CA LEU A 93 18.58 4.30 -14.50
C LEU A 93 19.53 5.25 -13.76
N ALA A 94 19.85 6.41 -14.35
CA ALA A 94 20.64 7.43 -13.68
C ALA A 94 19.92 8.06 -12.46
N ALA A 95 18.59 8.13 -12.48
CA ALA A 95 17.81 8.58 -11.32
C ALA A 95 17.81 7.50 -10.21
N VAL A 96 17.60 6.23 -10.59
CA VAL A 96 17.70 5.08 -9.69
C VAL A 96 19.04 5.05 -8.95
N ALA A 97 20.16 5.26 -9.67
CA ALA A 97 21.50 5.27 -9.09
C ALA A 97 21.74 6.40 -8.06
N LYS A 98 20.90 7.45 -8.07
CA LYS A 98 21.01 8.61 -7.17
C LYS A 98 19.99 8.59 -6.03
N ALA A 99 19.03 7.70 -6.07
CA ALA A 99 17.97 7.60 -5.09
C ALA A 99 18.49 7.15 -3.71
N ASP A 100 17.78 7.54 -2.65
CA ASP A 100 17.95 6.98 -1.32
C ASP A 100 17.13 5.69 -1.21
N PHE A 101 15.92 5.68 -1.81
CA PHE A 101 15.04 4.51 -1.89
C PHE A 101 14.57 4.29 -3.33
N VAL A 102 14.44 3.02 -3.71
CA VAL A 102 13.84 2.61 -4.98
C VAL A 102 12.73 1.62 -4.69
N LEU A 103 11.50 2.00 -5.02
CA LEU A 103 10.31 1.18 -4.84
C LEU A 103 9.95 0.51 -6.17
N TYR A 104 9.67 -0.79 -6.11
CA TYR A 104 9.32 -1.59 -7.28
C TYR A 104 8.41 -2.75 -6.89
N ALA A 105 7.66 -3.30 -7.86
CA ALA A 105 6.95 -4.55 -7.68
C ALA A 105 7.76 -5.71 -8.31
N PRO A 106 7.90 -6.85 -7.61
CA PRO A 106 8.80 -7.94 -8.07
C PRO A 106 8.37 -8.61 -9.38
N PHE A 107 7.10 -8.47 -9.77
CA PHE A 107 6.56 -9.03 -11.01
C PHE A 107 6.83 -8.18 -12.26
N GLU A 108 7.37 -6.98 -12.10
CA GLU A 108 7.67 -6.07 -13.21
C GLU A 108 8.86 -6.59 -14.03
N PRO A 109 8.73 -6.71 -15.36
CA PRO A 109 9.77 -7.29 -16.21
C PRO A 109 11.12 -6.56 -16.14
N TYR A 110 11.09 -5.26 -15.89
CA TYR A 110 12.27 -4.41 -15.78
C TYR A 110 12.87 -4.34 -14.36
N ALA A 111 12.28 -5.03 -13.38
CA ALA A 111 12.77 -5.01 -12.00
C ALA A 111 14.25 -5.39 -11.86
N ALA A 112 14.74 -6.33 -12.69
CA ALA A 112 16.15 -6.70 -12.71
C ALA A 112 17.08 -5.54 -13.10
N LYS A 113 16.71 -4.78 -14.15
CA LYS A 113 17.46 -3.59 -14.61
C LYS A 113 17.47 -2.49 -13.54
N ILE A 114 16.34 -2.28 -12.86
CA ILE A 114 16.20 -1.33 -11.76
C ILE A 114 17.11 -1.70 -10.60
N LYS A 115 17.12 -2.99 -10.20
CA LYS A 115 17.98 -3.50 -9.12
C LYS A 115 19.46 -3.33 -9.45
N GLU A 116 19.87 -3.62 -10.68
CA GLU A 116 21.25 -3.44 -11.14
C GLU A 116 21.66 -1.96 -11.11
N ALA A 117 20.82 -1.06 -11.59
CA ALA A 117 21.08 0.38 -11.60
C ALA A 117 21.15 0.98 -10.18
N ALA A 118 20.39 0.48 -9.23
CA ALA A 118 20.44 0.92 -7.83
C ALA A 118 21.79 0.64 -7.17
N GLY A 119 22.47 -0.40 -7.58
CA GLY A 119 23.77 -0.80 -7.02
C GLY A 119 23.68 -1.03 -5.51
N SER A 120 24.73 -0.57 -4.78
CA SER A 120 24.78 -0.71 -3.31
C SER A 120 24.32 0.57 -2.57
N LYS A 121 24.01 1.65 -3.27
CA LYS A 121 23.72 2.95 -2.67
C LYS A 121 22.24 3.10 -2.31
N ALA A 122 21.35 2.82 -3.24
CA ALA A 122 19.92 2.95 -3.03
C ALA A 122 19.36 1.74 -2.27
N LYS A 123 18.47 2.00 -1.32
CA LYS A 123 17.74 0.94 -0.64
C LYS A 123 16.58 0.47 -1.52
N LEU A 124 16.68 -0.78 -1.98
CA LEU A 124 15.61 -1.43 -2.75
C LEU A 124 14.48 -1.87 -1.83
N VAL A 125 13.25 -1.51 -2.19
CA VAL A 125 12.04 -1.82 -1.42
C VAL A 125 10.99 -2.43 -2.32
N GLU A 126 10.64 -3.68 -2.06
CA GLU A 126 9.49 -4.33 -2.70
C GLU A 126 8.20 -3.78 -2.10
N VAL A 127 7.25 -3.36 -2.97
CA VAL A 127 5.95 -2.84 -2.59
C VAL A 127 4.86 -3.85 -2.97
N ASN A 128 3.95 -4.10 -2.06
CA ASN A 128 2.77 -4.90 -2.33
C ASN A 128 1.68 -4.00 -2.95
N LEU A 129 1.44 -4.16 -4.24
CA LEU A 129 0.43 -3.41 -4.99
C LEU A 129 -0.95 -4.07 -4.86
N ASP A 130 -1.56 -3.98 -3.70
CA ASP A 130 -2.90 -4.47 -3.43
C ASP A 130 -3.72 -3.35 -2.78
N ASN A 131 -4.89 -3.05 -3.33
CA ASN A 131 -5.79 -2.02 -2.81
C ASN A 131 -6.69 -2.52 -1.65
N ASP A 132 -6.44 -3.71 -1.08
CA ASP A 132 -7.09 -4.10 0.17
C ASP A 132 -6.71 -3.09 1.27
N PRO A 133 -7.68 -2.49 1.99
CA PRO A 133 -7.42 -1.38 2.91
C PRO A 133 -6.44 -1.74 4.03
N ASP A 134 -6.42 -2.99 4.48
CA ASP A 134 -5.52 -3.41 5.54
C ASP A 134 -4.08 -3.58 5.02
N LYS A 135 -3.94 -4.09 3.78
CA LYS A 135 -2.64 -4.20 3.10
C LYS A 135 -2.07 -2.82 2.76
N VAL A 136 -2.91 -1.91 2.27
CA VAL A 136 -2.53 -0.52 1.99
C VAL A 136 -1.97 0.14 3.24
N LYS A 137 -2.68 0.05 4.37
CA LYS A 137 -2.24 0.64 5.64
C LYS A 137 -0.92 0.03 6.15
N ALA A 138 -0.78 -1.28 6.03
CA ALA A 138 0.45 -1.97 6.42
C ALA A 138 1.65 -1.55 5.55
N GLU A 139 1.43 -1.37 4.24
CA GLU A 139 2.47 -0.93 3.32
C GLU A 139 2.89 0.53 3.59
N VAL A 140 1.91 1.42 3.83
CA VAL A 140 2.17 2.82 4.21
C VAL A 140 2.94 2.91 5.53
N ASP A 141 2.61 2.09 6.54
CA ASP A 141 3.38 2.01 7.80
C ASP A 141 4.82 1.55 7.59
N LYS A 142 5.00 0.49 6.80
CA LYS A 142 6.33 -0.02 6.45
C LYS A 142 7.19 1.07 5.80
N LEU A 143 6.64 1.76 4.82
CA LEU A 143 7.33 2.82 4.09
C LEU A 143 7.59 4.04 4.99
N GLY A 144 6.62 4.48 5.79
CA GLY A 144 6.78 5.58 6.74
C GLY A 144 7.90 5.32 7.76
N GLY A 145 8.00 4.07 8.24
CA GLY A 145 9.12 3.64 9.10
C GLY A 145 10.47 3.69 8.38
N LEU A 146 10.52 3.27 7.11
CA LEU A 146 11.74 3.30 6.30
C LEU A 146 12.21 4.73 5.96
N PHE A 147 11.29 5.63 5.69
CA PHE A 147 11.56 7.03 5.33
C PHE A 147 11.82 7.93 6.54
N GLY A 148 11.51 7.45 7.75
CA GLY A 148 11.54 8.28 8.96
C GLY A 148 10.36 9.25 9.05
N THR A 149 9.24 8.96 8.40
CA THR A 149 8.03 9.79 8.28
C THR A 149 6.80 9.13 8.92
N ALA A 150 6.98 8.36 9.99
CA ALA A 150 5.93 7.58 10.63
C ALA A 150 4.71 8.42 11.06
N ASP A 151 4.92 9.67 11.49
CA ASP A 151 3.82 10.58 11.87
C ASP A 151 2.96 10.97 10.65
N ALA A 152 3.59 11.22 9.50
CA ALA A 152 2.88 11.51 8.25
C ALA A 152 2.07 10.29 7.79
N ALA A 153 2.65 9.10 7.84
CA ALA A 153 1.97 7.85 7.54
C ALA A 153 0.75 7.63 8.46
N THR A 154 0.90 7.90 9.75
CA THR A 154 -0.20 7.78 10.74
C THR A 154 -1.32 8.78 10.45
N THR A 155 -0.96 10.02 10.13
CA THR A 155 -1.93 11.07 9.77
C THR A 155 -2.70 10.68 8.51
N TRP A 156 -2.00 10.21 7.46
CA TRP A 156 -2.63 9.76 6.24
C TRP A 156 -3.59 8.58 6.48
N LYS A 157 -3.18 7.56 7.25
CA LYS A 157 -4.04 6.41 7.58
C LYS A 157 -5.32 6.81 8.30
N THR A 158 -5.24 7.78 9.21
CA THR A 158 -6.42 8.30 9.92
C THR A 158 -7.42 8.91 8.93
N GLY A 159 -6.94 9.71 7.97
CA GLY A 159 -7.77 10.28 6.90
C GLY A 159 -8.32 9.20 5.96
N PHE A 160 -7.50 8.23 5.60
CA PHE A 160 -7.89 7.09 4.78
C PHE A 160 -9.01 6.26 5.42
N ASP A 161 -8.88 5.91 6.71
CA ASP A 161 -9.89 5.13 7.44
C ASP A 161 -11.23 5.88 7.50
N ALA A 162 -11.21 7.19 7.74
CA ALA A 162 -12.42 8.01 7.76
C ALA A 162 -13.12 8.03 6.40
N GLU A 163 -12.35 8.24 5.31
CA GLU A 163 -12.91 8.27 3.95
C GLU A 163 -13.41 6.88 3.52
N TYR A 164 -12.63 5.82 3.79
CA TYR A 164 -13.02 4.46 3.48
C TYR A 164 -14.32 4.07 4.19
N ALA A 165 -14.44 4.35 5.49
CA ALA A 165 -15.64 4.08 6.26
C ALA A 165 -16.87 4.85 5.72
N LYS A 166 -16.67 6.10 5.30
CA LYS A 166 -17.71 6.90 4.67
C LYS A 166 -18.18 6.28 3.34
N LEU A 167 -17.24 5.94 2.44
CA LEU A 167 -17.56 5.33 1.15
C LEU A 167 -18.26 3.99 1.33
N ASN A 168 -17.78 3.15 2.25
CA ASN A 168 -18.38 1.85 2.59
C ASN A 168 -19.83 2.02 3.06
N LYS A 169 -20.09 2.93 4.00
CA LYS A 169 -21.42 3.23 4.51
C LYS A 169 -22.35 3.73 3.39
N ASP A 170 -21.85 4.67 2.57
CA ASP A 170 -22.61 5.24 1.46
C ASP A 170 -23.02 4.19 0.43
N LEU A 171 -22.15 3.21 0.17
CA LEU A 171 -22.44 2.09 -0.73
C LEU A 171 -23.46 1.14 -0.10
N GLN A 172 -23.29 0.75 1.16
CA GLN A 172 -24.23 -0.15 1.84
C GLN A 172 -25.64 0.43 1.91
N THR A 173 -25.78 1.74 2.08
CA THR A 173 -27.10 2.40 2.10
C THR A 173 -27.73 2.54 0.71
N ALA A 174 -26.93 2.44 -0.36
CA ALA A 174 -27.39 2.52 -1.73
C ALA A 174 -27.88 1.19 -2.31
N TRP A 175 -27.63 0.05 -1.63
CA TRP A 175 -28.07 -1.25 -2.12
C TRP A 175 -29.59 -1.37 -2.21
N PRO A 176 -30.14 -1.87 -3.34
CA PRO A 176 -31.57 -2.08 -3.49
C PRO A 176 -32.11 -2.99 -2.38
N GLY A 177 -33.15 -2.51 -1.67
CA GLY A 177 -33.73 -3.23 -0.55
C GLY A 177 -32.81 -3.46 0.66
N GLY A 178 -31.70 -2.74 0.75
CA GLY A 178 -30.73 -2.84 1.83
C GLY A 178 -29.97 -4.18 1.90
N LYS A 179 -30.01 -4.97 0.83
CA LYS A 179 -29.36 -6.29 0.78
C LYS A 179 -28.04 -6.19 0.04
N SER A 180 -26.99 -6.74 0.65
CA SER A 180 -25.66 -6.90 0.02
C SER A 180 -25.79 -7.75 -1.26
N PRO A 181 -25.32 -7.26 -2.42
CA PRO A 181 -25.42 -8.01 -3.65
C PRO A 181 -24.38 -9.14 -3.71
N ASN A 182 -24.72 -10.19 -4.43
CA ASN A 182 -23.74 -11.17 -4.88
C ASN A 182 -22.94 -10.59 -6.05
N VAL A 183 -21.62 -10.67 -5.97
CA VAL A 183 -20.74 -10.18 -7.01
C VAL A 183 -19.74 -11.24 -7.44
N VAL A 184 -19.34 -11.18 -8.71
CA VAL A 184 -18.17 -11.88 -9.25
C VAL A 184 -17.07 -10.85 -9.41
N THR A 185 -15.84 -11.17 -8.99
CA THR A 185 -14.70 -10.24 -9.06
C THR A 185 -13.60 -10.79 -9.94
N GLN A 186 -12.97 -9.94 -10.72
CA GLN A 186 -11.64 -10.22 -11.22
C GLN A 186 -10.67 -10.27 -10.03
N VAL A 187 -9.64 -11.11 -10.08
CA VAL A 187 -8.74 -11.37 -8.92
C VAL A 187 -8.16 -10.11 -8.28
N PHE A 188 -7.90 -9.05 -9.06
CA PHE A 188 -7.33 -7.79 -8.59
C PHE A 188 -8.37 -6.73 -8.19
N THR A 189 -9.68 -7.05 -8.26
CA THR A 189 -10.76 -6.12 -7.89
C THR A 189 -11.54 -6.53 -6.64
N ALA A 190 -11.09 -7.58 -5.93
CA ALA A 190 -11.73 -8.08 -4.72
C ALA A 190 -11.85 -7.00 -3.61
N TRP A 191 -10.91 -6.06 -3.54
CA TRP A 191 -10.94 -4.93 -2.61
C TRP A 191 -12.17 -4.02 -2.82
N ALA A 192 -12.64 -3.88 -4.08
CA ALA A 192 -13.82 -3.06 -4.39
C ALA A 192 -15.11 -3.75 -3.90
N ALA A 193 -15.18 -5.09 -3.94
CA ALA A 193 -16.26 -5.83 -3.31
C ALA A 193 -16.27 -5.64 -1.78
N LYS A 194 -15.08 -5.65 -1.14
CA LYS A 194 -14.92 -5.36 0.30
C LYS A 194 -15.35 -3.93 0.62
N LEU A 195 -14.94 -2.94 -0.18
CA LEU A 195 -15.38 -1.55 -0.05
C LEU A 195 -16.92 -1.42 -0.10
N ALA A 196 -17.54 -2.17 -0.99
CA ALA A 196 -18.98 -2.15 -1.17
C ALA A 196 -19.76 -2.94 -0.11
N GLY A 197 -19.11 -3.73 0.73
CA GLY A 197 -19.78 -4.70 1.61
C GLY A 197 -20.54 -5.77 0.83
N ALA A 198 -20.10 -6.06 -0.41
CA ALA A 198 -20.73 -7.03 -1.29
C ALA A 198 -20.27 -8.46 -0.97
N THR A 199 -21.10 -9.45 -1.32
CA THR A 199 -20.77 -10.86 -1.16
C THR A 199 -20.11 -11.41 -2.41
N THR A 200 -18.79 -11.69 -2.39
CA THR A 200 -18.11 -12.34 -3.49
C THR A 200 -18.50 -13.79 -3.61
N VAL A 201 -19.24 -14.14 -4.67
CA VAL A 201 -19.71 -15.51 -4.94
C VAL A 201 -18.80 -16.25 -5.92
N GLY A 202 -17.88 -15.56 -6.59
CA GLY A 202 -16.91 -16.17 -7.50
C GLY A 202 -15.83 -15.16 -7.93
N THR A 203 -14.73 -15.71 -8.43
CA THR A 203 -13.57 -14.95 -8.88
C THR A 203 -13.06 -15.51 -10.21
N TYR A 204 -12.50 -14.66 -11.07
CA TYR A 204 -11.90 -15.04 -12.35
C TYR A 204 -10.62 -14.25 -12.63
N GLY A 205 -9.92 -14.63 -13.68
CA GLY A 205 -8.71 -13.94 -14.17
C GLY A 205 -7.41 -14.37 -13.46
N PRO A 206 -6.27 -13.76 -13.86
CA PRO A 206 -6.18 -12.70 -14.87
C PRO A 206 -6.46 -13.15 -16.32
N GLU A 207 -6.45 -14.46 -16.62
CA GLU A 207 -6.71 -14.98 -17.94
C GLU A 207 -8.21 -14.88 -18.29
N ALA A 208 -8.53 -14.98 -19.59
CA ALA A 208 -9.89 -14.99 -20.08
C ALA A 208 -10.70 -16.18 -19.49
N VAL A 209 -11.96 -15.92 -19.18
CA VAL A 209 -12.86 -16.93 -18.61
C VAL A 209 -13.16 -18.05 -19.61
N THR A 210 -12.92 -19.29 -19.21
CA THR A 210 -13.29 -20.45 -20.01
C THR A 210 -14.82 -20.69 -20.01
N PRO A 211 -15.38 -21.40 -21.01
CA PRO A 211 -16.81 -21.71 -21.03
C PRO A 211 -17.33 -22.41 -19.77
N ALA A 212 -16.53 -23.31 -19.15
CA ALA A 212 -16.88 -23.99 -17.93
C ALA A 212 -16.93 -23.05 -16.72
N GLN A 213 -15.96 -22.13 -16.63
CA GLN A 213 -15.95 -21.10 -15.58
C GLN A 213 -17.14 -20.15 -15.76
N LEU A 214 -17.43 -19.73 -17.01
CA LEU A 214 -18.57 -18.87 -17.33
C LEU A 214 -19.88 -19.49 -16.82
N ALA A 215 -20.13 -20.76 -17.18
CA ALA A 215 -21.33 -21.48 -16.72
C ALA A 215 -21.40 -21.54 -15.18
N GLY A 216 -20.29 -21.87 -14.51
CA GLY A 216 -20.22 -21.95 -13.06
C GLY A 216 -20.44 -20.61 -12.35
N LEU A 217 -19.91 -19.51 -12.91
CA LEU A 217 -20.09 -18.17 -12.37
C LEU A 217 -21.52 -17.65 -12.61
N SER A 218 -22.07 -17.85 -13.79
CA SER A 218 -23.44 -17.44 -14.14
C SER A 218 -24.50 -18.16 -13.28
N ALA A 219 -24.29 -19.45 -12.98
CA ALA A 219 -25.16 -20.22 -12.11
C ALA A 219 -25.31 -19.64 -10.68
N LYS A 220 -24.35 -18.85 -10.24
CA LYS A 220 -24.37 -18.16 -8.93
C LYS A 220 -25.23 -16.90 -8.93
N LYS A 221 -25.76 -16.49 -10.08
CA LYS A 221 -26.64 -15.34 -10.27
C LYS A 221 -26.09 -14.07 -9.59
N PRO A 222 -24.85 -13.63 -9.97
CA PRO A 222 -24.32 -12.38 -9.47
C PRO A 222 -25.15 -11.20 -9.97
N ALA A 223 -25.26 -10.16 -9.16
CA ALA A 223 -25.86 -8.89 -9.59
C ALA A 223 -24.83 -8.04 -10.37
N LEU A 224 -23.56 -8.10 -9.96
CA LEU A 224 -22.48 -7.34 -10.59
C LEU A 224 -21.28 -8.24 -10.91
N VAL A 225 -20.56 -7.85 -11.96
CA VAL A 225 -19.20 -8.32 -12.26
C VAL A 225 -18.24 -7.16 -12.09
N LEU A 226 -17.32 -7.26 -11.13
CA LEU A 226 -16.28 -6.24 -10.91
C LEU A 226 -15.05 -6.60 -11.74
N ASP A 227 -14.91 -5.92 -12.87
CA ASP A 227 -13.86 -6.18 -13.86
C ASP A 227 -12.70 -5.19 -13.72
N ASN A 228 -11.47 -5.64 -13.96
CA ASN A 228 -10.30 -4.77 -13.94
C ASN A 228 -10.24 -3.96 -15.25
N ALA A 229 -10.34 -2.64 -15.16
CA ALA A 229 -10.35 -1.75 -16.31
C ALA A 229 -9.10 -1.87 -17.21
N HIS A 230 -7.94 -2.21 -16.62
CA HIS A 230 -6.65 -2.32 -17.32
C HIS A 230 -6.38 -3.71 -17.90
N MET A 231 -7.14 -4.73 -17.48
CA MET A 231 -6.96 -6.12 -17.90
C MET A 231 -8.27 -6.74 -18.37
N SER A 232 -9.19 -5.91 -18.86
CA SER A 232 -10.51 -6.37 -19.32
C SER A 232 -10.37 -7.22 -20.57
N THR A 233 -11.00 -8.40 -20.54
CA THR A 233 -11.07 -9.33 -21.68
C THR A 233 -12.41 -9.24 -22.43
N GLY A 234 -13.17 -8.17 -22.21
CA GLY A 234 -14.51 -7.96 -22.75
C GLY A 234 -15.62 -8.25 -21.74
N THR A 235 -16.82 -8.57 -22.23
CA THR A 235 -17.95 -8.92 -21.35
C THR A 235 -17.75 -10.32 -20.78
N VAL A 236 -17.66 -10.42 -19.46
CA VAL A 236 -17.30 -11.65 -18.75
C VAL A 236 -18.48 -12.61 -18.64
N LEU A 237 -19.67 -12.10 -18.32
CA LEU A 237 -20.90 -12.90 -18.15
C LEU A 237 -22.05 -12.34 -19.03
N PRO A 238 -22.00 -12.47 -20.37
CA PRO A 238 -22.88 -11.74 -21.29
C PRO A 238 -24.36 -12.05 -21.12
N ASP A 239 -24.73 -13.28 -20.74
CA ASP A 239 -26.14 -13.72 -20.68
C ASP A 239 -26.63 -13.91 -19.23
N SER A 240 -25.88 -13.43 -18.24
CA SER A 240 -26.21 -13.62 -16.82
C SER A 240 -27.21 -12.59 -16.25
N GLY A 241 -27.40 -11.46 -16.94
CA GLY A 241 -28.10 -10.30 -16.43
C GLY A 241 -27.30 -9.48 -15.40
N ALA A 242 -26.04 -9.89 -15.08
CA ALA A 242 -25.17 -9.12 -14.20
C ALA A 242 -24.62 -7.89 -14.91
N GLU A 243 -24.63 -6.74 -14.24
CA GLU A 243 -23.98 -5.53 -14.74
C GLU A 243 -22.48 -5.60 -14.54
N GLN A 244 -21.69 -5.31 -15.57
CA GLN A 244 -20.23 -5.29 -15.50
C GLN A 244 -19.72 -3.90 -15.17
N VAL A 245 -19.05 -3.78 -14.02
CA VAL A 245 -18.48 -2.53 -13.52
C VAL A 245 -16.96 -2.56 -13.70
N LYS A 246 -16.44 -1.57 -14.44
CA LYS A 246 -14.99 -1.43 -14.65
C LYS A 246 -14.35 -0.72 -13.46
N ILE A 247 -13.45 -1.40 -12.79
CA ILE A 247 -12.70 -0.90 -11.62
C ILE A 247 -11.29 -0.50 -12.06
N VAL A 248 -10.93 0.75 -11.82
CA VAL A 248 -9.57 1.28 -12.04
C VAL A 248 -8.75 1.06 -10.77
N ASN A 249 -7.66 0.31 -10.85
CA ASN A 249 -6.80 -0.02 -9.72
C ASN A 249 -5.64 0.97 -9.53
N TYR A 250 -5.28 1.72 -10.56
CA TYR A 250 -4.09 2.57 -10.57
C TYR A 250 -4.39 3.99 -10.14
N PRO A 251 -3.57 4.56 -9.23
CA PRO A 251 -3.59 6.00 -8.93
C PRO A 251 -3.20 6.85 -10.13
N GLY A 252 -3.64 8.10 -10.13
CA GLY A 252 -3.28 9.10 -11.13
C GLY A 252 -1.85 9.64 -11.00
N GLU A 253 -1.51 10.60 -11.86
CA GLU A 253 -0.21 11.31 -11.83
C GLU A 253 -0.03 12.18 -10.57
N ASP A 254 -1.13 12.50 -9.88
CA ASP A 254 -1.14 13.20 -8.59
C ASP A 254 -0.60 12.34 -7.43
N LEU A 255 -0.42 11.03 -7.67
CA LEU A 255 0.04 10.06 -6.69
C LEU A 255 -0.83 10.02 -5.43
N ASP A 256 -2.16 10.17 -5.59
CA ASP A 256 -3.13 10.05 -4.50
C ASP A 256 -3.87 8.71 -4.62
N LEU A 257 -3.90 7.93 -3.52
CA LEU A 257 -4.62 6.65 -3.45
C LEU A 257 -6.14 6.82 -3.28
N LEU A 258 -6.61 7.91 -2.66
CA LEU A 258 -8.03 8.08 -2.35
C LEU A 258 -8.93 8.14 -3.59
N PRO A 259 -8.54 8.77 -4.73
CA PRO A 259 -9.33 8.74 -5.95
C PRO A 259 -9.65 7.33 -6.45
N VAL A 260 -8.77 6.34 -6.24
CA VAL A 260 -9.02 4.93 -6.63
C VAL A 260 -10.29 4.42 -5.94
N TYR A 261 -10.43 4.64 -4.65
CA TYR A 261 -11.60 4.22 -3.87
C TYR A 261 -12.86 5.05 -4.18
N ARG A 262 -12.70 6.37 -4.34
CA ARG A 262 -13.81 7.27 -4.71
C ARG A 262 -14.40 6.92 -6.07
N ASN A 263 -13.54 6.68 -7.05
CA ASN A 263 -13.96 6.32 -8.40
C ASN A 263 -14.66 4.96 -8.41
N ALA A 264 -14.11 3.95 -7.73
CA ALA A 264 -14.75 2.66 -7.59
C ALA A 264 -16.13 2.78 -6.92
N ALA A 265 -16.24 3.57 -5.85
CA ALA A 265 -17.52 3.82 -5.20
C ALA A 265 -18.53 4.52 -6.12
N ALA A 266 -18.09 5.46 -6.95
CA ALA A 266 -18.96 6.15 -7.91
C ALA A 266 -19.49 5.20 -8.99
N GLU A 267 -18.61 4.37 -9.58
CA GLU A 267 -19.00 3.37 -10.59
C GLU A 267 -19.96 2.33 -10.01
N LEU A 268 -19.70 1.86 -8.79
CA LEU A 268 -20.60 0.93 -8.09
C LEU A 268 -21.97 1.54 -7.82
N LYS A 269 -22.04 2.80 -7.37
CA LYS A 269 -23.32 3.52 -7.17
C LYS A 269 -24.10 3.68 -8.47
N LYS A 270 -23.41 3.98 -9.56
CA LYS A 270 -24.02 4.11 -10.88
C LYS A 270 -24.65 2.78 -11.31
N ALA A 271 -23.92 1.67 -11.21
CA ALA A 271 -24.43 0.34 -11.54
C ALA A 271 -25.67 -0.05 -10.72
N MET A 272 -25.69 0.32 -9.43
CA MET A 272 -26.86 0.07 -8.57
C MET A 272 -28.11 0.90 -8.92
N SER A 273 -27.94 2.04 -9.57
CA SER A 273 -29.06 2.91 -9.96
C SER A 273 -29.74 2.45 -11.24
N THR A 274 -29.07 1.59 -12.03
CA THR A 274 -29.55 1.06 -13.30
C THR A 274 -30.15 -0.33 -13.20
N SER A 275 -30.01 -0.96 -12.03
CA SER A 275 -30.57 -2.28 -11.69
C SER A 275 -31.85 -2.12 -10.88
#